data_8af1d8fe35204d2f79759f63ad24c026
#
_entry.id   8af1d8fe35204d2f79759f63ad24c026
#
_cell.length_a   1.000
_cell.length_b   1.000
_cell.length_c   1.000
_cell.angle_alpha   90.00
_cell.angle_beta   90.00
_cell.angle_gamma   90.00
#
_symmetry.space_group_name_H-M   'P 1'
#
loop_
_entity.id
_entity.type
_entity.pdbx_description
1 polymer ?
#
loop_
_entity_poly.entity_id
_entity_poly.type
_entity_poly.pdbx_seq_one_letter_code
_entity_poly.pdbx_strand_id
1 'polypeptide(L)'
;MSRKLIIFITLCFLIISNSCNTAKEIVGSDKSNTTATDNNRICLEIKEKLVPRQYEGSNDSSIISIIIGESIDTIPEWCFSRIPSLKEVIIQGSGIVVEPNAFYACKNLQKAFLDNVTKCGESAFKMTSIDSISLMRCEYIEDFAFANCNSLCYVLLSDSLKQIGDFAFSSDTALVKVNVPAGQIGCCSFMGCSKLKDVKLGNVTVIGESAFLDCTSLCEITIPESVLEIRSEAFAGCSNLKVVRVTSRQTIIANNAFDSNTIIKYKN
;
A
#
# COMPACT_ATOMS: atom_id res chain seq x y z
N MET A 1 -20.53 2.09 -9.92
CA MET A 1 -19.78 0.96 -9.32
C MET A 1 -20.02 -0.30 -10.14
N SER A 2 -18.98 -0.93 -10.65
CA SER A 2 -19.07 -2.12 -11.51
C SER A 2 -19.49 -3.33 -10.68
N ARG A 3 -20.40 -4.19 -11.20
CA ARG A 3 -20.83 -5.46 -10.58
C ARG A 3 -19.66 -6.39 -10.16
N LYS A 4 -18.51 -6.27 -10.80
CA LYS A 4 -17.30 -7.03 -10.45
C LYS A 4 -16.66 -6.58 -9.12
N LEU A 5 -16.80 -5.32 -8.75
CA LEU A 5 -16.27 -4.78 -7.48
C LEU A 5 -17.12 -5.27 -6.28
N ILE A 6 -18.46 -5.34 -6.46
CA ILE A 6 -19.38 -5.85 -5.44
C ILE A 6 -19.16 -7.34 -5.18
N ILE A 7 -18.84 -8.13 -6.22
CA ILE A 7 -18.55 -9.57 -6.09
C ILE A 7 -17.24 -9.79 -5.34
N PHE A 8 -16.22 -8.93 -5.52
CA PHE A 8 -14.95 -9.03 -4.81
C PHE A 8 -15.11 -8.73 -3.31
N ILE A 9 -15.88 -7.69 -2.97
CA ILE A 9 -16.20 -7.31 -1.58
C ILE A 9 -17.04 -8.40 -0.90
N THR A 10 -18.03 -8.99 -1.59
CA THR A 10 -18.87 -10.08 -1.03
C THR A 10 -18.09 -11.38 -0.88
N LEU A 11 -17.13 -11.68 -1.76
CA LEU A 11 -16.26 -12.85 -1.63
C LEU A 11 -15.28 -12.71 -0.44
N CYS A 12 -14.76 -11.51 -0.20
CA CYS A 12 -13.94 -11.22 0.98
C CYS A 12 -14.71 -11.42 2.28
N PHE A 13 -15.98 -10.97 2.37
CA PHE A 13 -16.83 -11.19 3.55
C PHE A 13 -17.17 -12.67 3.77
N LEU A 14 -17.38 -13.46 2.71
CA LEU A 14 -17.64 -14.89 2.81
C LEU A 14 -16.41 -15.72 3.22
N ILE A 15 -15.20 -15.27 2.89
CA ILE A 15 -13.94 -15.89 3.30
C ILE A 15 -13.67 -15.61 4.79
N ILE A 16 -13.99 -14.40 5.27
CA ILE A 16 -13.85 -14.02 6.69
C ILE A 16 -14.78 -14.87 7.58
N SER A 17 -16.02 -15.12 7.14
CA SER A 17 -16.97 -15.92 7.92
C SER A 17 -16.63 -17.41 8.00
N ASN A 18 -15.88 -17.96 7.06
CA ASN A 18 -15.49 -19.38 7.04
C ASN A 18 -14.14 -19.68 7.72
N SER A 19 -13.27 -18.66 7.94
CA SER A 19 -11.98 -18.85 8.60
C SER A 19 -12.06 -18.80 10.14
N CYS A 20 -13.13 -18.23 10.70
CA CYS A 20 -13.27 -17.95 12.13
C CYS A 20 -14.27 -18.87 12.88
N ASN A 21 -14.90 -19.86 12.22
CA ASN A 21 -15.99 -20.63 12.83
C ASN A 21 -15.56 -21.77 13.77
N THR A 22 -14.26 -21.88 14.13
CA THR A 22 -13.78 -22.91 15.08
C THR A 22 -12.85 -22.37 16.17
N ALA A 23 -13.16 -21.19 16.70
CA ALA A 23 -12.40 -20.66 17.84
C ALA A 23 -12.92 -21.28 19.15
N LYS A 24 -12.09 -22.10 19.82
CA LYS A 24 -12.29 -22.48 21.22
C LYS A 24 -11.55 -21.49 22.11
N GLU A 25 -12.28 -20.85 23.04
CA GLU A 25 -11.69 -20.09 24.12
C GLU A 25 -10.82 -20.97 25.01
N ILE A 26 -9.55 -20.60 25.13
CA ILE A 26 -8.66 -21.12 26.16
C ILE A 26 -8.63 -20.11 27.29
N VAL A 27 -9.34 -20.42 28.39
CA VAL A 27 -9.30 -19.66 29.62
C VAL A 27 -8.02 -20.03 30.38
N GLY A 28 -7.00 -19.23 30.28
CA GLY A 28 -5.80 -19.25 31.10
C GLY A 28 -5.51 -17.86 31.64
N SER A 29 -5.29 -17.78 32.93
CA SER A 29 -5.08 -16.54 33.68
C SER A 29 -3.74 -15.88 33.33
N ASP A 30 -3.67 -15.19 32.23
CA ASP A 30 -2.76 -14.07 31.96
C ASP A 30 -3.22 -13.38 30.68
N LYS A 31 -3.18 -12.04 30.69
CA LYS A 31 -3.73 -11.09 29.73
C LYS A 31 -3.34 -11.33 28.27
N SER A 32 -3.85 -12.36 27.61
CA SER A 32 -3.65 -12.56 26.18
C SER A 32 -4.98 -12.73 25.46
N ASN A 33 -5.28 -11.84 24.54
CA ASN A 33 -6.40 -11.90 23.61
C ASN A 33 -6.12 -12.95 22.51
N THR A 34 -5.98 -14.23 22.88
CA THR A 34 -5.64 -15.28 21.90
C THR A 34 -6.81 -16.22 21.67
N THR A 35 -7.23 -16.37 20.43
CA THR A 35 -8.11 -17.45 19.98
C THR A 35 -7.28 -18.47 19.19
N ALA A 36 -7.23 -19.72 19.66
CA ALA A 36 -6.50 -20.79 18.98
C ALA A 36 -7.36 -21.44 17.90
N THR A 37 -6.83 -21.60 16.71
CA THR A 37 -7.37 -22.42 15.63
C THR A 37 -6.61 -23.75 15.54
N ASP A 38 -7.21 -24.81 14.98
CA ASP A 38 -6.61 -26.13 14.82
C ASP A 38 -5.15 -26.11 14.33
N ASN A 39 -4.32 -27.05 14.83
CA ASN A 39 -2.91 -27.24 14.47
C ASN A 39 -1.89 -26.22 15.00
N ASN A 40 -1.96 -25.80 16.25
CA ASN A 40 -0.96 -24.92 16.88
C ASN A 40 -0.79 -23.55 16.18
N ARG A 41 -1.81 -23.04 15.51
CA ARG A 41 -1.82 -21.74 14.82
C ARG A 41 -2.65 -20.76 15.64
N ILE A 42 -2.09 -19.59 15.92
CA ILE A 42 -2.75 -18.55 16.73
C ILE A 42 -3.23 -17.44 15.82
N CYS A 43 -4.52 -17.11 15.94
CA CYS A 43 -5.08 -15.84 15.51
C CYS A 43 -5.11 -14.91 16.74
N LEU A 44 -4.31 -13.85 16.71
CA LEU A 44 -4.26 -12.88 17.79
C LEU A 44 -5.35 -11.81 17.56
N GLU A 45 -6.36 -11.82 18.41
CA GLU A 45 -7.41 -10.79 18.38
C GLU A 45 -7.10 -9.68 19.38
N ILE A 46 -6.91 -8.45 18.92
CA ILE A 46 -6.55 -7.28 19.72
C ILE A 46 -7.83 -6.49 20.02
N LYS A 47 -8.23 -6.47 21.27
CA LYS A 47 -9.40 -5.74 21.77
C LYS A 47 -9.05 -4.59 22.72
N GLU A 48 -7.81 -4.55 23.21
CA GLU A 48 -7.31 -3.55 24.14
C GLU A 48 -6.27 -2.65 23.48
N LYS A 49 -6.01 -1.51 24.09
CA LYS A 49 -5.03 -0.54 23.61
C LYS A 49 -3.65 -1.16 23.44
N LEU A 50 -3.09 -1.00 22.23
CA LEU A 50 -1.74 -1.40 21.90
C LEU A 50 -0.70 -0.40 22.44
N VAL A 51 0.51 -0.88 22.67
CA VAL A 51 1.66 -0.04 22.98
C VAL A 51 2.78 -0.26 21.95
N PRO A 52 3.67 0.75 21.75
CA PRO A 52 4.80 0.60 20.83
C PRO A 52 5.62 -0.65 21.14
N ARG A 53 6.09 -1.32 20.07
CA ARG A 53 6.96 -2.51 20.14
C ARG A 53 6.38 -3.73 20.88
N GLN A 54 5.09 -3.76 21.16
CA GLN A 54 4.46 -4.79 22.02
C GLN A 54 4.73 -6.23 21.55
N TYR A 55 4.75 -6.46 20.23
CA TYR A 55 4.99 -7.77 19.61
C TYR A 55 6.21 -7.75 18.67
N GLU A 56 7.06 -6.71 18.76
CA GLU A 56 8.22 -6.56 17.86
C GLU A 56 9.12 -7.79 17.92
N GLY A 57 9.44 -8.34 16.74
CA GLY A 57 10.38 -9.46 16.61
C GLY A 57 9.89 -10.75 17.29
N SER A 58 8.59 -10.88 17.58
CA SER A 58 8.07 -12.10 18.16
C SER A 58 8.46 -13.32 17.33
N ASN A 59 9.21 -14.23 17.97
CA ASN A 59 9.60 -15.53 17.40
C ASN A 59 8.53 -16.61 17.62
N ASP A 60 7.35 -16.22 18.12
CA ASP A 60 6.23 -17.13 18.24
C ASP A 60 5.74 -17.54 16.85
N SER A 61 6.22 -18.69 16.40
CA SER A 61 5.89 -19.25 15.08
C SER A 61 4.41 -19.61 14.93
N SER A 62 3.65 -19.56 16.00
CA SER A 62 2.21 -19.83 16.01
C SER A 62 1.37 -18.62 15.58
N ILE A 63 1.87 -17.37 15.74
CA ILE A 63 1.13 -16.15 15.36
C ILE A 63 1.12 -16.02 13.84
N ILE A 64 0.02 -16.43 13.21
CA ILE A 64 -0.13 -16.41 11.75
C ILE A 64 -1.12 -15.35 11.26
N SER A 65 -2.04 -14.93 12.12
CA SER A 65 -3.04 -13.91 11.80
C SER A 65 -3.24 -12.96 12.98
N ILE A 66 -3.49 -11.69 12.66
CA ILE A 66 -3.80 -10.66 13.65
C ILE A 66 -5.11 -10.00 13.24
N ILE A 67 -6.05 -9.89 14.18
CA ILE A 67 -7.29 -9.12 14.03
C ILE A 67 -7.22 -7.92 14.94
N ILE A 68 -7.27 -6.73 14.37
CA ILE A 68 -7.36 -5.45 15.09
C ILE A 68 -8.84 -5.12 15.26
N GLY A 69 -9.31 -5.16 16.50
CA GLY A 69 -10.72 -4.97 16.85
C GLY A 69 -11.19 -3.52 16.67
N GLU A 70 -12.51 -3.34 16.74
CA GLU A 70 -13.18 -2.06 16.47
C GLU A 70 -12.84 -0.95 17.48
N SER A 71 -12.41 -1.29 18.69
CA SER A 71 -12.04 -0.34 19.75
C SER A 71 -10.65 0.29 19.55
N ILE A 72 -9.87 -0.20 18.59
CA ILE A 72 -8.51 0.28 18.30
C ILE A 72 -8.60 1.37 17.24
N ASP A 73 -7.99 2.51 17.49
CA ASP A 73 -7.87 3.66 16.58
C ASP A 73 -6.46 3.82 16.00
N THR A 74 -5.47 3.24 16.68
CA THR A 74 -4.05 3.40 16.32
C THR A 74 -3.30 2.09 16.50
N ILE A 75 -2.54 1.69 15.48
CA ILE A 75 -1.54 0.63 15.57
C ILE A 75 -0.19 1.31 15.77
N PRO A 76 0.41 1.21 16.98
CA PRO A 76 1.61 1.97 17.34
C PRO A 76 2.85 1.57 16.54
N GLU A 77 3.85 2.45 16.60
CA GLU A 77 5.13 2.24 15.92
C GLU A 77 5.79 0.91 16.35
N TRP A 78 6.37 0.20 15.38
CA TRP A 78 7.08 -1.08 15.55
C TRP A 78 6.25 -2.20 16.19
N CYS A 79 4.95 -2.01 16.45
CA CYS A 79 4.15 -2.90 17.29
C CYS A 79 4.18 -4.36 16.86
N PHE A 80 4.08 -4.62 15.57
CA PHE A 80 4.08 -5.96 14.97
C PHE A 80 5.21 -6.17 13.98
N SER A 81 6.29 -5.38 14.09
CA SER A 81 7.40 -5.49 13.15
C SER A 81 8.16 -6.82 13.30
N ARG A 82 8.72 -7.30 12.19
CA ARG A 82 9.62 -8.46 12.15
C ARG A 82 9.01 -9.76 12.74
N ILE A 83 7.70 -9.96 12.60
CA ILE A 83 7.05 -11.23 12.96
C ILE A 83 7.12 -12.16 11.74
N PRO A 84 8.01 -13.18 11.75
CA PRO A 84 8.26 -13.98 10.57
C PRO A 84 7.12 -14.95 10.24
N SER A 85 6.30 -15.31 11.22
CA SER A 85 5.16 -16.24 11.06
C SER A 85 3.89 -15.56 10.55
N LEU A 86 3.79 -14.21 10.66
CA LEU A 86 2.60 -13.46 10.33
C LEU A 86 2.29 -13.52 8.83
N LYS A 87 1.08 -13.95 8.48
CA LYS A 87 0.59 -14.08 7.10
C LYS A 87 -0.57 -13.17 6.76
N GLU A 88 -1.35 -12.79 7.77
CA GLU A 88 -2.59 -12.05 7.56
C GLU A 88 -2.84 -11.01 8.67
N VAL A 89 -3.33 -9.84 8.25
CA VAL A 89 -3.80 -8.79 9.16
C VAL A 89 -5.19 -8.34 8.72
N ILE A 90 -6.13 -8.32 9.66
CA ILE A 90 -7.50 -7.85 9.47
C ILE A 90 -7.75 -6.65 10.39
N ILE A 91 -8.11 -5.51 9.82
CA ILE A 91 -8.42 -4.30 10.57
C ILE A 91 -9.93 -4.05 10.51
N GLN A 92 -10.61 -4.24 11.67
CA GLN A 92 -12.07 -4.10 11.78
C GLN A 92 -12.49 -2.67 12.14
N GLY A 93 -11.67 -1.94 12.92
CA GLY A 93 -11.95 -0.56 13.33
C GLY A 93 -12.03 0.41 12.15
N SER A 94 -12.59 1.59 12.38
CA SER A 94 -12.71 2.64 11.37
C SER A 94 -11.82 3.83 11.71
N GLY A 95 -11.24 4.48 10.68
CA GLY A 95 -10.39 5.65 10.90
C GLY A 95 -9.01 5.34 11.47
N ILE A 96 -8.55 4.11 11.27
CA ILE A 96 -7.31 3.61 11.86
C ILE A 96 -6.09 4.33 11.31
N VAL A 97 -5.18 4.70 12.22
CA VAL A 97 -3.83 5.16 11.91
C VAL A 97 -2.86 4.01 12.13
N VAL A 98 -2.09 3.68 11.10
CA VAL A 98 -0.96 2.76 11.21
C VAL A 98 0.31 3.59 11.35
N GLU A 99 0.94 3.54 12.52
CA GLU A 99 2.12 4.33 12.86
C GLU A 99 3.40 3.77 12.19
N PRO A 100 4.53 4.50 12.20
CA PRO A 100 5.76 4.09 11.53
C PRO A 100 6.22 2.68 11.91
N ASN A 101 6.65 1.93 10.88
CA ASN A 101 7.23 0.59 11.03
C ASN A 101 6.32 -0.47 11.68
N ALA A 102 5.01 -0.23 11.81
CA ALA A 102 4.11 -1.10 12.58
C ALA A 102 4.17 -2.57 12.13
N PHE A 103 4.30 -2.86 10.85
CA PHE A 103 4.45 -4.20 10.25
C PHE A 103 5.74 -4.33 9.43
N TYR A 104 6.75 -3.50 9.72
CA TYR A 104 8.01 -3.52 9.00
C TYR A 104 8.64 -4.92 8.98
N ALA A 105 9.07 -5.37 7.80
CA ALA A 105 9.77 -6.64 7.58
C ALA A 105 9.01 -7.90 8.08
N CYS A 106 7.69 -7.85 8.12
CA CYS A 106 6.86 -9.06 8.22
C CYS A 106 6.88 -9.81 6.88
N LYS A 107 7.98 -10.50 6.59
CA LYS A 107 8.32 -11.02 5.26
C LYS A 107 7.33 -12.05 4.72
N ASN A 108 6.53 -12.69 5.56
CA ASN A 108 5.49 -13.65 5.16
C ASN A 108 4.08 -13.08 5.21
N LEU A 109 3.91 -11.78 5.52
CA LEU A 109 2.62 -11.11 5.48
C LEU A 109 2.17 -10.97 4.02
N GLN A 110 1.17 -11.76 3.64
CA GLN A 110 0.63 -11.84 2.29
C GLN A 110 -0.69 -11.10 2.13
N LYS A 111 -1.49 -11.02 3.20
CA LYS A 111 -2.82 -10.41 3.18
C LYS A 111 -2.93 -9.32 4.24
N ALA A 112 -3.34 -8.14 3.83
CA ALA A 112 -3.64 -7.03 4.73
C ALA A 112 -4.94 -6.35 4.27
N PHE A 113 -5.97 -6.38 5.14
CA PHE A 113 -7.26 -5.76 4.88
C PHE A 113 -7.26 -4.36 5.50
N LEU A 114 -6.98 -3.35 4.66
CA LEU A 114 -6.66 -1.98 5.07
C LEU A 114 -7.74 -0.96 4.67
N ASP A 115 -8.95 -1.39 4.28
CA ASP A 115 -10.02 -0.51 3.80
C ASP A 115 -10.42 0.59 4.80
N ASN A 116 -10.19 0.34 6.08
CA ASN A 116 -10.52 1.23 7.18
C ASN A 116 -9.35 2.11 7.65
N VAL A 117 -8.18 1.96 7.04
CA VAL A 117 -6.97 2.75 7.37
C VAL A 117 -7.07 4.12 6.71
N THR A 118 -6.82 5.16 7.49
CA THR A 118 -6.81 6.56 7.02
C THR A 118 -5.40 7.08 6.78
N LYS A 119 -4.42 6.49 7.45
CA LYS A 119 -3.01 6.85 7.32
C LYS A 119 -2.12 5.61 7.44
N CYS A 120 -1.24 5.44 6.46
CA CYS A 120 -0.14 4.47 6.51
C CYS A 120 1.16 5.21 6.81
N GLY A 121 1.71 4.99 7.99
CA GLY A 121 2.93 5.63 8.48
C GLY A 121 4.19 5.20 7.75
N GLU A 122 5.29 5.90 8.02
CA GLU A 122 6.59 5.64 7.41
C GLU A 122 7.01 4.16 7.56
N SER A 123 7.39 3.53 6.45
CA SER A 123 7.85 2.13 6.42
C SER A 123 6.87 1.13 7.04
N ALA A 124 5.58 1.46 7.21
CA ALA A 124 4.62 0.66 7.99
C ALA A 124 4.50 -0.78 7.49
N PHE A 125 4.54 -1.01 6.19
CA PHE A 125 4.46 -2.33 5.54
C PHE A 125 5.69 -2.66 4.68
N LYS A 126 6.78 -1.89 4.84
CA LYS A 126 8.01 -2.09 4.06
C LYS A 126 8.55 -3.51 4.22
N MET A 127 9.01 -4.12 3.12
CA MET A 127 9.56 -5.47 3.06
C MET A 127 8.58 -6.57 3.50
N THR A 128 7.29 -6.41 3.20
CA THR A 128 6.28 -7.47 3.32
C THR A 128 6.09 -8.21 1.98
N SER A 129 5.35 -9.32 2.02
CA SER A 129 4.98 -10.08 0.81
C SER A 129 3.51 -9.89 0.42
N ILE A 130 2.92 -8.76 0.79
CA ILE A 130 1.52 -8.44 0.46
C ILE A 130 1.36 -8.48 -1.06
N ASP A 131 0.32 -9.19 -1.54
CA ASP A 131 0.05 -9.36 -2.97
C ASP A 131 -0.88 -8.27 -3.53
N SER A 132 -1.77 -7.77 -2.70
CA SER A 132 -2.73 -6.72 -3.08
C SER A 132 -3.18 -5.93 -1.85
N ILE A 133 -3.47 -4.64 -2.05
CA ILE A 133 -4.00 -3.77 -1.01
C ILE A 133 -5.17 -2.93 -1.52
N SER A 134 -6.09 -2.66 -0.60
CA SER A 134 -7.19 -1.72 -0.78
C SER A 134 -7.11 -0.66 0.33
N LEU A 135 -6.98 0.60 -0.08
CA LEU A 135 -6.78 1.76 0.78
C LEU A 135 -7.89 2.79 0.53
N MET A 136 -9.15 2.35 0.59
CA MET A 136 -10.32 3.12 0.16
C MET A 136 -10.62 4.37 1.01
N ARG A 137 -10.03 4.49 2.19
CA ARG A 137 -10.19 5.62 3.09
C ARG A 137 -8.88 6.33 3.39
N CYS A 138 -7.76 5.86 2.82
CA CYS A 138 -6.44 6.40 3.13
C CYS A 138 -6.26 7.77 2.49
N GLU A 139 -5.91 8.74 3.33
CA GLU A 139 -5.60 10.10 2.92
C GLU A 139 -4.10 10.32 2.76
N TYR A 140 -3.28 9.63 3.56
CA TYR A 140 -1.84 9.78 3.57
C TYR A 140 -1.14 8.42 3.57
N ILE A 141 -0.30 8.22 2.57
CA ILE A 141 0.67 7.13 2.50
C ILE A 141 2.02 7.78 2.70
N GLU A 142 2.67 7.53 3.86
CA GLU A 142 3.94 8.17 4.20
C GLU A 142 5.14 7.50 3.52
N ASP A 143 6.33 8.03 3.79
CA ASP A 143 7.56 7.62 3.14
C ASP A 143 7.85 6.13 3.35
N PHE A 144 8.27 5.45 2.28
CA PHE A 144 8.58 4.02 2.27
C PHE A 144 7.45 3.08 2.71
N ALA A 145 6.21 3.54 2.87
CA ALA A 145 5.14 2.78 3.54
C ALA A 145 4.98 1.34 3.04
N PHE A 146 5.10 1.10 1.74
CA PHE A 146 5.04 -0.21 1.09
C PHE A 146 6.30 -0.57 0.32
N ALA A 147 7.41 0.15 0.49
CA ALA A 147 8.63 -0.08 -0.28
C ALA A 147 9.14 -1.53 -0.18
N ASN A 148 9.62 -2.08 -1.30
CA ASN A 148 10.12 -3.46 -1.40
C ASN A 148 9.07 -4.54 -1.08
N CYS A 149 7.79 -4.28 -1.36
CA CYS A 149 6.74 -5.30 -1.35
C CYS A 149 6.73 -6.03 -2.71
N ASN A 150 7.75 -6.85 -2.96
CA ASN A 150 8.02 -7.42 -4.27
C ASN A 150 6.91 -8.35 -4.83
N SER A 151 5.91 -8.69 -4.02
CA SER A 151 4.73 -9.46 -4.42
C SER A 151 3.53 -8.56 -4.74
N LEU A 152 3.58 -7.26 -4.42
CA LEU A 152 2.48 -6.34 -4.56
C LEU A 152 2.19 -6.07 -6.04
N CYS A 153 1.09 -6.63 -6.54
CA CYS A 153 0.71 -6.53 -7.95
C CYS A 153 -0.47 -5.59 -8.20
N TYR A 154 -1.28 -5.30 -7.17
CA TYR A 154 -2.46 -4.47 -7.28
C TYR A 154 -2.64 -3.54 -6.07
N VAL A 155 -2.92 -2.25 -6.36
CA VAL A 155 -3.17 -1.22 -5.36
C VAL A 155 -4.44 -0.47 -5.73
N LEU A 156 -5.40 -0.40 -4.81
CA LEU A 156 -6.59 0.42 -4.92
C LEU A 156 -6.49 1.61 -3.95
N LEU A 157 -6.47 2.82 -4.48
CA LEU A 157 -6.28 4.04 -3.72
C LEU A 157 -7.59 4.82 -3.56
N SER A 158 -7.69 5.57 -2.47
CA SER A 158 -8.82 6.42 -2.11
C SER A 158 -8.94 7.64 -3.02
N ASP A 159 -10.18 8.03 -3.38
CA ASP A 159 -10.45 9.31 -4.03
C ASP A 159 -10.13 10.51 -3.11
N SER A 160 -10.03 10.29 -1.79
CA SER A 160 -9.65 11.29 -0.79
C SER A 160 -8.14 11.37 -0.56
N LEU A 161 -7.33 10.66 -1.36
CA LEU A 161 -5.87 10.64 -1.21
C LEU A 161 -5.29 12.05 -1.38
N LYS A 162 -4.46 12.46 -0.43
CA LYS A 162 -3.79 13.78 -0.44
C LYS A 162 -2.33 13.65 -0.83
N GLN A 163 -1.68 12.57 -0.42
CA GLN A 163 -0.25 12.39 -0.64
C GLN A 163 0.16 10.91 -0.71
N ILE A 164 1.03 10.62 -1.65
CA ILE A 164 1.91 9.45 -1.67
C ILE A 164 3.30 9.98 -1.32
N GLY A 165 3.87 9.51 -0.22
CA GLY A 165 5.18 9.91 0.31
C GLY A 165 6.36 9.46 -0.56
N ASP A 166 7.54 9.87 -0.16
CA ASP A 166 8.78 9.54 -0.85
C ASP A 166 9.05 8.03 -0.73
N PHE A 167 9.45 7.40 -1.85
CA PHE A 167 9.73 5.96 -1.92
C PHE A 167 8.57 5.04 -1.51
N ALA A 168 7.33 5.52 -1.41
CA ALA A 168 6.22 4.79 -0.78
C ALA A 168 5.97 3.39 -1.39
N PHE A 169 6.15 3.20 -2.68
CA PHE A 169 6.02 1.94 -3.43
C PHE A 169 7.30 1.60 -4.20
N SER A 170 8.46 2.14 -3.77
CA SER A 170 9.72 1.91 -4.49
C SER A 170 10.11 0.44 -4.50
N SER A 171 10.59 -0.04 -5.64
CA SER A 171 11.01 -1.42 -5.87
C SER A 171 9.90 -2.48 -5.71
N ASP A 172 8.64 -2.09 -5.90
CA ASP A 172 7.52 -3.03 -5.97
C ASP A 172 7.47 -3.66 -7.36
N THR A 173 8.41 -4.57 -7.60
CA THR A 173 8.69 -5.10 -8.94
C THR A 173 7.57 -5.94 -9.55
N ALA A 174 6.58 -6.36 -8.76
CA ALA A 174 5.38 -7.05 -9.24
C ALA A 174 4.24 -6.12 -9.63
N LEU A 175 4.29 -4.82 -9.25
CA LEU A 175 3.20 -3.88 -9.49
C LEU A 175 2.99 -3.65 -10.99
N VAL A 176 1.78 -3.96 -11.47
CA VAL A 176 1.44 -3.89 -12.90
C VAL A 176 0.65 -2.65 -13.25
N LYS A 177 -0.20 -2.22 -12.33
CA LYS A 177 -1.14 -1.13 -12.56
C LYS A 177 -1.37 -0.33 -11.29
N VAL A 178 -1.44 0.99 -11.46
CA VAL A 178 -1.88 1.91 -10.41
C VAL A 178 -2.82 2.97 -10.99
N ASN A 179 -3.86 3.27 -10.23
CA ASN A 179 -4.71 4.43 -10.46
C ASN A 179 -4.52 5.36 -9.27
N VAL A 180 -3.92 6.54 -9.51
CA VAL A 180 -3.75 7.60 -8.49
C VAL A 180 -4.85 8.62 -8.70
N PRO A 181 -5.94 8.58 -7.91
CA PRO A 181 -7.12 9.40 -8.20
C PRO A 181 -6.92 10.87 -7.88
N ALA A 182 -6.09 11.21 -6.90
CA ALA A 182 -5.83 12.58 -6.46
C ALA A 182 -4.51 12.69 -5.69
N GLY A 183 -4.16 13.93 -5.28
CA GLY A 183 -3.06 14.21 -4.36
C GLY A 183 -1.73 14.53 -5.04
N GLN A 184 -0.65 14.40 -4.27
CA GLN A 184 0.72 14.57 -4.73
C GLN A 184 1.44 13.23 -4.74
N ILE A 185 2.31 13.05 -5.73
CA ILE A 185 3.17 11.87 -5.87
C ILE A 185 4.58 12.30 -5.45
N GLY A 186 5.11 11.72 -4.38
CA GLY A 186 6.41 12.06 -3.77
C GLY A 186 7.61 11.59 -4.60
N CYS A 187 8.80 11.95 -4.13
CA CYS A 187 10.05 11.56 -4.77
C CYS A 187 10.22 10.04 -4.78
N CYS A 188 10.68 9.48 -5.89
CA CYS A 188 10.98 8.05 -6.02
C CYS A 188 9.82 7.11 -5.62
N SER A 189 8.59 7.61 -5.54
CA SER A 189 7.48 6.86 -4.93
C SER A 189 7.15 5.54 -5.64
N PHE A 190 7.36 5.44 -6.94
CA PHE A 190 7.22 4.21 -7.75
C PHE A 190 8.55 3.83 -8.45
N MET A 191 9.69 4.31 -7.95
CA MET A 191 11.00 4.00 -8.52
C MET A 191 11.24 2.50 -8.58
N GLY A 192 11.68 1.98 -9.74
CA GLY A 192 12.00 0.56 -9.89
C GLY A 192 10.80 -0.38 -9.95
N CYS A 193 9.57 0.15 -10.10
CA CYS A 193 8.38 -0.67 -10.38
C CYS A 193 8.44 -1.21 -11.82
N SER A 194 9.36 -2.13 -12.08
CA SER A 194 9.75 -2.55 -13.43
C SER A 194 8.63 -3.19 -14.25
N LYS A 195 7.58 -3.76 -13.62
CA LYS A 195 6.39 -4.31 -14.30
C LYS A 195 5.24 -3.30 -14.44
N LEU A 196 5.37 -2.09 -13.92
CA LEU A 196 4.32 -1.08 -13.98
C LEU A 196 4.14 -0.58 -15.41
N LYS A 197 2.99 -0.90 -16.00
CA LYS A 197 2.67 -0.58 -17.41
C LYS A 197 1.42 0.27 -17.61
N ASP A 198 0.50 0.31 -16.64
CA ASP A 198 -0.75 1.07 -16.71
C ASP A 198 -0.81 2.03 -15.50
N VAL A 199 -0.56 3.31 -15.76
CA VAL A 199 -0.65 4.38 -14.77
C VAL A 199 -1.77 5.32 -15.18
N LYS A 200 -2.77 5.47 -14.31
CA LYS A 200 -3.83 6.46 -14.49
C LYS A 200 -3.70 7.53 -13.42
N LEU A 201 -3.73 8.78 -13.86
CA LEU A 201 -3.67 9.95 -13.00
C LEU A 201 -5.02 10.67 -13.06
N GLY A 202 -5.64 10.88 -11.90
CA GLY A 202 -6.85 11.68 -11.75
C GLY A 202 -6.51 13.14 -11.44
N ASN A 203 -6.91 13.63 -10.28
CA ASN A 203 -6.66 15.01 -9.84
C ASN A 203 -5.27 15.15 -9.14
N VAL A 204 -4.24 14.54 -9.73
CA VAL A 204 -2.86 14.67 -9.26
C VAL A 204 -2.35 16.07 -9.58
N THR A 205 -1.64 16.71 -8.64
CA THR A 205 -1.14 18.08 -8.79
C THR A 205 0.37 18.15 -9.03
N VAL A 206 1.13 17.26 -8.43
CA VAL A 206 2.60 17.22 -8.55
C VAL A 206 3.06 15.78 -8.77
N ILE A 207 3.98 15.60 -9.72
CA ILE A 207 4.74 14.36 -9.91
C ILE A 207 6.17 14.66 -9.46
N GLY A 208 6.60 14.01 -8.37
CA GLY A 208 7.86 14.24 -7.68
C GLY A 208 9.08 13.83 -8.49
N GLU A 209 10.25 14.20 -7.98
CA GLU A 209 11.54 13.83 -8.56
C GLU A 209 11.68 12.31 -8.61
N SER A 210 12.12 11.79 -9.76
CA SER A 210 12.33 10.33 -9.95
C SER A 210 11.11 9.46 -9.61
N ALA A 211 9.89 10.02 -9.58
CA ALA A 211 8.70 9.33 -9.07
C ALA A 211 8.41 8.00 -9.77
N PHE A 212 8.69 7.89 -11.06
CA PHE A 212 8.56 6.68 -11.88
C PHE A 212 9.89 6.26 -12.53
N LEU A 213 11.02 6.63 -11.91
CA LEU A 213 12.36 6.25 -12.39
C LEU A 213 12.44 4.72 -12.56
N ASP A 214 12.96 4.25 -13.71
CA ASP A 214 13.10 2.83 -14.04
C ASP A 214 11.80 2.01 -14.05
N CYS A 215 10.65 2.65 -14.30
CA CYS A 215 9.41 1.94 -14.65
C CYS A 215 9.48 1.43 -16.09
N THR A 216 10.34 0.44 -16.33
CA THR A 216 10.74 0.00 -17.68
C THR A 216 9.59 -0.56 -18.52
N SER A 217 8.51 -1.06 -17.91
CA SER A 217 7.32 -1.57 -18.62
C SER A 217 6.31 -0.50 -18.99
N LEU A 218 6.47 0.76 -18.51
CA LEU A 218 5.54 1.85 -18.83
C LEU A 218 5.71 2.25 -20.30
N CYS A 219 4.64 2.15 -21.08
CA CYS A 219 4.71 2.40 -22.54
C CYS A 219 3.95 3.67 -22.96
N GLU A 220 2.98 4.10 -22.19
CA GLU A 220 2.25 5.34 -22.43
C GLU A 220 1.73 5.91 -21.11
N ILE A 221 1.59 7.22 -21.06
CA ILE A 221 0.95 7.94 -19.96
C ILE A 221 0.24 9.18 -20.49
N THR A 222 -0.88 9.51 -19.86
CA THR A 222 -1.56 10.79 -20.06
C THR A 222 -1.46 11.61 -18.78
N ILE A 223 -0.90 12.81 -18.92
CA ILE A 223 -0.77 13.80 -17.85
C ILE A 223 -2.02 14.69 -17.88
N PRO A 224 -2.89 14.64 -16.87
CA PRO A 224 -4.09 15.43 -16.82
C PRO A 224 -3.80 16.91 -16.56
N GLU A 225 -4.79 17.76 -16.83
CA GLU A 225 -4.68 19.22 -16.67
C GLU A 225 -4.45 19.68 -15.22
N SER A 226 -4.80 18.81 -14.25
CA SER A 226 -4.57 19.05 -12.83
C SER A 226 -3.09 19.05 -12.45
N VAL A 227 -2.21 18.42 -13.26
CA VAL A 227 -0.77 18.36 -12.98
C VAL A 227 -0.13 19.70 -13.29
N LEU A 228 0.35 20.37 -12.26
CA LEU A 228 1.02 21.66 -12.33
C LEU A 228 2.53 21.50 -12.57
N GLU A 229 3.14 20.45 -12.01
CA GLU A 229 4.58 20.26 -12.04
C GLU A 229 4.96 18.78 -12.23
N ILE A 230 5.93 18.54 -13.12
CA ILE A 230 6.65 17.27 -13.28
C ILE A 230 8.12 17.54 -13.01
N ARG A 231 8.67 16.96 -11.94
CA ARG A 231 10.01 17.25 -11.47
C ARG A 231 11.08 16.45 -12.21
N SER A 232 12.32 16.73 -11.83
CA SER A 232 13.53 16.11 -12.40
C SER A 232 13.43 14.60 -12.41
N GLU A 233 13.83 13.97 -13.53
CA GLU A 233 13.93 12.52 -13.68
C GLU A 233 12.63 11.73 -13.42
N ALA A 234 11.48 12.41 -13.32
CA ALA A 234 10.22 11.78 -12.92
C ALA A 234 9.89 10.49 -13.70
N PHE A 235 10.31 10.39 -14.97
CA PHE A 235 10.11 9.23 -15.86
C PHE A 235 11.42 8.79 -16.53
N ALA A 236 12.58 9.13 -15.96
CA ALA A 236 13.87 8.69 -16.51
C ALA A 236 13.97 7.15 -16.41
N GLY A 237 14.64 6.50 -17.36
CA GLY A 237 14.74 5.05 -17.41
C GLY A 237 13.44 4.31 -17.77
N CYS A 238 12.36 5.02 -18.07
CA CYS A 238 11.14 4.42 -18.62
C CYS A 238 11.36 4.04 -20.09
N SER A 239 12.23 3.08 -20.35
CA SER A 239 12.78 2.79 -21.68
C SER A 239 11.73 2.43 -22.75
N ASN A 240 10.54 1.99 -22.37
CA ASN A 240 9.42 1.72 -23.25
C ASN A 240 8.46 2.89 -23.45
N LEU A 241 8.63 4.00 -22.70
CA LEU A 241 7.76 5.18 -22.77
C LEU A 241 8.14 6.04 -23.99
N LYS A 242 7.48 5.82 -25.11
CA LYS A 242 7.78 6.53 -26.36
C LYS A 242 6.96 7.80 -26.55
N VAL A 243 5.77 7.85 -25.99
CA VAL A 243 4.85 8.98 -26.15
C VAL A 243 4.19 9.30 -24.81
N VAL A 244 4.27 10.59 -24.43
CA VAL A 244 3.55 11.16 -23.31
C VAL A 244 2.51 12.14 -23.85
N ARG A 245 1.27 12.03 -23.40
CA ARG A 245 0.20 12.98 -23.74
C ARG A 245 0.01 13.96 -22.59
N VAL A 246 0.24 15.25 -22.83
CA VAL A 246 0.04 16.30 -21.84
C VAL A 246 -1.19 17.11 -22.23
N THR A 247 -2.16 17.21 -21.31
CA THR A 247 -3.44 17.88 -21.62
C THR A 247 -3.42 19.38 -21.34
N SER A 248 -2.45 19.88 -20.58
CA SER A 248 -2.28 21.31 -20.29
C SER A 248 -0.91 21.81 -20.73
N ARG A 249 -0.86 22.97 -21.42
CA ARG A 249 0.38 23.67 -21.73
C ARG A 249 0.96 24.46 -20.55
N GLN A 250 0.20 24.54 -19.44
CA GLN A 250 0.64 25.22 -18.22
C GLN A 250 1.44 24.30 -17.28
N THR A 251 1.45 23.00 -17.53
CA THR A 251 2.25 22.05 -16.76
C THR A 251 3.74 22.39 -16.90
N ILE A 252 4.40 22.65 -15.77
CA ILE A 252 5.86 22.88 -15.72
C ILE A 252 6.52 21.49 -15.76
N ILE A 253 7.38 21.28 -16.75
CA ILE A 253 8.08 20.01 -16.96
C ILE A 253 9.58 20.26 -16.87
N ALA A 254 10.27 19.58 -15.95
CA ALA A 254 11.72 19.64 -15.85
C ALA A 254 12.38 19.10 -17.14
N ASN A 255 13.48 19.70 -17.57
CA ASN A 255 14.14 19.38 -18.84
C ASN A 255 14.56 17.89 -18.97
N ASN A 256 14.86 17.25 -17.85
CA ASN A 256 15.28 15.85 -17.74
C ASN A 256 14.19 14.94 -17.15
N ALA A 257 12.92 15.40 -17.13
CA ALA A 257 11.82 14.62 -16.58
C ALA A 257 11.56 13.30 -17.34
N PHE A 258 11.92 13.25 -18.62
CA PHE A 258 11.73 12.11 -19.53
C PHE A 258 13.05 11.78 -20.24
N ASP A 259 13.16 10.53 -20.71
CA ASP A 259 14.29 10.16 -21.58
C ASP A 259 14.28 10.95 -22.89
N SER A 260 15.45 11.21 -23.46
CA SER A 260 15.64 12.01 -24.67
C SER A 260 14.89 11.48 -25.92
N ASN A 261 14.52 10.21 -25.93
CA ASN A 261 13.76 9.56 -27.00
C ASN A 261 12.24 9.57 -26.78
N THR A 262 11.76 10.16 -25.69
CA THR A 262 10.33 10.29 -25.39
C THR A 262 9.73 11.52 -26.08
N ILE A 263 8.64 11.33 -26.80
CA ILE A 263 7.93 12.40 -27.51
C ILE A 263 6.80 12.93 -26.65
N ILE A 264 6.84 14.23 -26.31
CA ILE A 264 5.77 14.91 -25.59
C ILE A 264 4.76 15.47 -26.61
N LYS A 265 3.51 15.04 -26.51
CA LYS A 265 2.40 15.53 -27.33
C LYS A 265 1.40 16.29 -26.47
N TYR A 266 1.18 17.55 -26.80
CA TYR A 266 0.13 18.35 -26.16
C TYR A 266 -1.21 18.11 -26.84
N LYS A 267 -2.28 18.08 -26.04
CA LYS A 267 -3.64 18.08 -26.57
C LYS A 267 -3.91 19.44 -27.24
N ASN A 268 -4.41 19.40 -28.46
CA ASN A 268 -4.87 20.61 -29.18
C ASN A 268 -6.13 21.16 -28.55
#